data_3f963c6b6c77e5fccd6b6fb6992613cb
#
_entry.id   3f963c6b6c77e5fccd6b6fb6992613cb
#
_cell.length_a   1.000
_cell.length_b   1.000
_cell.length_c   1.000
_cell.angle_alpha   90.00
_cell.angle_beta   90.00
_cell.angle_gamma   90.00
#
_symmetry.space_group_name_H-M   'P 1'
#
loop_
_entity.id
_entity.type
_entity.pdbx_description
1 polymer ?
#
loop_
_entity_poly.entity_id
_entity_poly.type
_entity_poly.pdbx_seq_one_letter_code
_entity_poly.pdbx_strand_id
1 'polypeptide(L)'
;MQQALLLLSAIFFSIYAFLIIYYRQSWVSISDFRFQISDFQPVTKISVLIPARNEEQNIKSCLDSLMQQSYPKHLFQVLVIDDHSTDNTAAMVLSYQSQNIQLITLKDFVAKNNINSYKKKAIEIAIQQSTGDLMVTTDADCIVPANWLQTIAAFYQERKPSLIVMPVAINYSNQFIEIFQALDF
;
A
#
# COMPACT_ATOMS: atom_id res chain seq x y z
N MET A 1 14.93 44.20 16.87
CA MET A 1 15.26 42.89 16.32
C MET A 1 14.42 41.77 16.96
N GLN A 2 14.38 41.66 18.29
CA GLN A 2 13.62 40.62 19.00
C GLN A 2 12.10 40.66 18.77
N GLN A 3 11.49 41.87 18.75
CA GLN A 3 10.06 42.03 18.45
C GLN A 3 9.69 41.64 17.01
N ALA A 4 10.56 41.92 16.04
CA ALA A 4 10.35 41.51 14.65
C ALA A 4 10.42 39.99 14.49
N LEU A 5 11.30 39.33 15.23
CA LEU A 5 11.42 37.85 15.23
C LEU A 5 10.17 37.19 15.85
N LEU A 6 9.64 37.77 16.93
CA LEU A 6 8.40 37.28 17.55
C LEU A 6 7.18 37.48 16.64
N LEU A 7 7.09 38.60 15.95
CA LEU A 7 6.01 38.82 14.97
C LEU A 7 6.12 37.82 13.81
N LEU A 8 7.32 37.59 13.30
CA LEU A 8 7.53 36.63 12.21
C LEU A 8 7.16 35.20 12.64
N SER A 9 7.56 34.76 13.83
CA SER A 9 7.20 33.44 14.36
C SER A 9 5.69 33.29 14.58
N ALA A 10 5.00 34.33 15.06
CA ALA A 10 3.56 34.32 15.22
C ALA A 10 2.82 34.21 13.88
N ILE A 11 3.32 34.89 12.83
CA ILE A 11 2.76 34.77 11.48
C ILE A 11 2.92 33.34 10.95
N PHE A 12 4.13 32.75 11.04
CA PHE A 12 4.35 31.38 10.59
C PHE A 12 3.50 30.38 11.37
N PHE A 13 3.38 30.53 12.69
CA PHE A 13 2.50 29.70 13.50
C PHE A 13 1.03 29.79 13.06
N SER A 14 0.56 31.00 12.77
CA SER A 14 -0.82 31.22 12.32
C SER A 14 -1.08 30.59 10.95
N ILE A 15 -0.13 30.71 10.01
CA ILE A 15 -0.20 30.06 8.69
C ILE A 15 -0.23 28.54 8.86
N TYR A 16 0.66 27.99 9.68
CA TYR A 16 0.71 26.56 9.95
C TYR A 16 -0.59 26.04 10.58
N ALA A 17 -1.09 26.72 11.61
CA ALA A 17 -2.37 26.37 12.24
C ALA A 17 -3.54 26.42 11.25
N PHE A 18 -3.59 27.43 10.39
CA PHE A 18 -4.58 27.51 9.33
C PHE A 18 -4.50 26.33 8.36
N LEU A 19 -3.31 25.97 7.90
CA LEU A 19 -3.11 24.82 7.00
C LEU A 19 -3.55 23.50 7.64
N ILE A 20 -3.21 23.28 8.91
CA ILE A 20 -3.65 22.07 9.64
C ILE A 20 -5.16 22.00 9.73
N ILE A 21 -5.83 23.11 10.10
CA ILE A 21 -7.29 23.17 10.17
C ILE A 21 -7.91 22.95 8.78
N TYR A 22 -7.36 23.55 7.74
CA TYR A 22 -7.81 23.38 6.36
C TYR A 22 -7.70 21.93 5.90
N TYR A 23 -6.55 21.27 6.11
CA TYR A 23 -6.36 19.87 5.74
C TYR A 23 -7.30 18.95 6.55
N ARG A 24 -7.43 19.20 7.86
CA ARG A 24 -8.36 18.44 8.69
C ARG A 24 -9.81 18.55 8.18
N GLN A 25 -10.27 19.76 7.86
CA GLN A 25 -11.63 19.96 7.34
C GLN A 25 -11.81 19.27 5.99
N SER A 26 -10.82 19.38 5.09
CA SER A 26 -10.84 18.71 3.80
C SER A 26 -10.90 17.19 3.96
N TRP A 27 -10.12 16.63 4.89
CA TRP A 27 -10.15 15.20 5.20
C TRP A 27 -11.52 14.74 5.72
N VAL A 28 -12.08 15.43 6.69
CA VAL A 28 -13.41 15.11 7.26
C VAL A 28 -14.53 15.28 6.24
N SER A 29 -14.34 16.12 5.21
CA SER A 29 -15.34 16.31 4.14
C SER A 29 -15.32 15.18 3.09
N ILE A 30 -14.30 14.33 3.08
CA ILE A 30 -14.27 13.16 2.21
C ILE A 30 -15.36 12.19 2.66
N SER A 31 -16.33 11.91 1.79
CA SER A 31 -17.40 10.97 2.09
C SER A 31 -16.87 9.54 2.09
N ASP A 32 -17.24 8.76 3.10
CA ASP A 32 -16.97 7.33 3.12
C ASP A 32 -17.59 6.63 1.90
N PHE A 33 -16.80 5.86 1.19
CA PHE A 33 -17.32 4.97 0.17
C PHE A 33 -17.98 3.77 0.86
N ARG A 34 -19.27 3.59 0.62
CA ARG A 34 -20.04 2.45 1.13
C ARG A 34 -20.72 1.76 -0.02
N PHE A 35 -20.63 0.46 -0.09
CA PHE A 35 -21.33 -0.37 -1.07
C PHE A 35 -22.07 -1.52 -0.37
N GLN A 36 -23.15 -1.99 -0.99
CA GLN A 36 -23.89 -3.16 -0.53
C GLN A 36 -23.18 -4.41 -1.06
N ILE A 37 -22.68 -5.25 -0.15
CA ILE A 37 -21.97 -6.50 -0.52
C ILE A 37 -22.90 -7.43 -1.30
N SER A 38 -24.21 -7.46 -0.97
CA SER A 38 -25.22 -8.28 -1.65
C SER A 38 -25.37 -7.96 -3.13
N ASP A 39 -25.13 -6.73 -3.55
CA ASP A 39 -25.36 -6.24 -4.91
C ASP A 39 -24.08 -6.21 -5.75
N PHE A 40 -22.93 -6.45 -5.09
CA PHE A 40 -21.64 -6.39 -5.75
C PHE A 40 -21.32 -7.70 -6.48
N GLN A 41 -21.16 -7.61 -7.79
CA GLN A 41 -20.68 -8.72 -8.62
C GLN A 41 -19.20 -8.49 -8.96
N PRO A 42 -18.28 -9.29 -8.41
CA PRO A 42 -16.86 -9.15 -8.68
C PRO A 42 -16.54 -9.64 -10.11
N VAL A 43 -16.04 -8.72 -10.94
CA VAL A 43 -15.62 -9.02 -12.33
C VAL A 43 -14.24 -8.46 -12.66
N THR A 44 -13.72 -7.53 -11.86
CA THR A 44 -12.43 -6.88 -12.10
C THR A 44 -11.30 -7.83 -11.76
N LYS A 45 -10.39 -8.07 -12.69
CA LYS A 45 -9.15 -8.80 -12.40
C LYS A 45 -8.14 -7.86 -11.75
N ILE A 46 -7.55 -8.28 -10.61
CA ILE A 46 -6.62 -7.46 -9.83
C ILE A 46 -5.25 -8.12 -9.78
N SER A 47 -4.20 -7.34 -10.05
CA SER A 47 -2.82 -7.72 -9.74
C SER A 47 -2.33 -6.93 -8.55
N VAL A 48 -2.05 -7.62 -7.43
CA VAL A 48 -1.43 -7.03 -6.23
C VAL A 48 0.08 -7.11 -6.39
N LEU A 49 0.75 -5.97 -6.32
CA LEU A 49 2.19 -5.82 -6.55
C LEU A 49 2.87 -5.46 -5.22
N ILE A 50 3.83 -6.29 -4.79
CA ILE A 50 4.50 -6.16 -3.49
C ILE A 50 6.02 -6.13 -3.71
N PRO A 51 6.64 -4.97 -3.76
CA PRO A 51 8.10 -4.89 -3.69
C PRO A 51 8.57 -5.29 -2.29
N ALA A 52 9.50 -6.24 -2.20
CA ALA A 52 10.00 -6.76 -0.94
C ALA A 52 11.54 -6.78 -0.92
N ARG A 53 12.12 -6.38 0.19
CA ARG A 53 13.57 -6.49 0.43
C ARG A 53 13.87 -6.66 1.91
N ASN A 54 14.38 -7.84 2.29
CA ASN A 54 14.69 -8.19 3.67
C ASN A 54 13.48 -8.03 4.61
N GLU A 55 12.37 -8.65 4.22
CA GLU A 55 11.08 -8.59 4.93
C GLU A 55 10.70 -9.94 5.57
N GLU A 56 11.68 -10.78 5.94
CA GLU A 56 11.40 -12.10 6.51
C GLU A 56 10.50 -12.06 7.75
N GLN A 57 10.51 -10.95 8.51
CA GLN A 57 9.68 -10.80 9.71
C GLN A 57 8.22 -10.44 9.41
N ASN A 58 7.97 -9.78 8.27
CA ASN A 58 6.68 -9.17 7.94
C ASN A 58 5.95 -9.89 6.82
N ILE A 59 6.68 -10.36 5.80
CA ILE A 59 6.11 -10.88 4.55
C ILE A 59 5.06 -11.98 4.76
N LYS A 60 5.24 -12.83 5.78
CA LYS A 60 4.29 -13.88 6.10
C LYS A 60 2.93 -13.31 6.48
N SER A 61 2.89 -12.33 7.38
CA SER A 61 1.65 -11.69 7.83
C SER A 61 0.94 -10.95 6.70
N CYS A 62 1.70 -10.29 5.82
CA CYS A 62 1.20 -9.66 4.63
C CYS A 62 0.51 -10.68 3.70
N LEU A 63 1.20 -11.77 3.35
CA LEU A 63 0.66 -12.81 2.46
C LEU A 63 -0.54 -13.54 3.07
N ASP A 64 -0.50 -13.86 4.37
CA ASP A 64 -1.63 -14.47 5.08
C ASP A 64 -2.87 -13.57 5.01
N SER A 65 -2.73 -12.25 5.16
CA SER A 65 -3.85 -11.29 5.05
C SER A 65 -4.44 -11.24 3.63
N LEU A 66 -3.60 -11.39 2.61
CA LEU A 66 -4.03 -11.47 1.21
C LEU A 66 -4.72 -12.83 0.90
N MET A 67 -4.29 -13.91 1.52
CA MET A 67 -4.95 -15.19 1.37
C MET A 67 -6.33 -15.24 2.04
N GLN A 68 -6.58 -14.37 3.02
CA GLN A 68 -7.87 -14.23 3.71
C GLN A 68 -8.84 -13.28 3.02
N GLN A 69 -8.50 -12.73 1.84
CA GLN A 69 -9.39 -11.83 1.12
C GLN A 69 -10.70 -12.52 0.74
N SER A 70 -11.82 -11.81 0.94
CA SER A 70 -13.18 -12.23 0.53
C SER A 70 -13.39 -12.15 -0.98
N TYR A 71 -12.48 -11.53 -1.71
CA TYR A 71 -12.51 -11.44 -3.17
C TYR A 71 -12.22 -12.80 -3.83
N PRO A 72 -12.90 -13.16 -4.95
CA PRO A 72 -12.72 -14.46 -5.58
C PRO A 72 -11.27 -14.73 -5.99
N LYS A 73 -10.72 -15.88 -5.59
CA LYS A 73 -9.31 -16.24 -5.81
C LYS A 73 -8.90 -16.23 -7.29
N HIS A 74 -9.82 -16.58 -8.20
CA HIS A 74 -9.56 -16.58 -9.64
C HIS A 74 -9.55 -15.18 -10.28
N LEU A 75 -9.95 -14.15 -9.53
CA LEU A 75 -9.97 -12.77 -10.00
C LEU A 75 -8.80 -11.93 -9.46
N PHE A 76 -7.88 -12.51 -8.70
CA PHE A 76 -6.66 -11.77 -8.34
C PHE A 76 -5.42 -12.67 -8.33
N GLN A 77 -4.30 -12.04 -8.54
CA GLN A 77 -2.95 -12.59 -8.39
C GLN A 77 -2.12 -11.68 -7.51
N VAL A 78 -1.11 -12.24 -6.85
CA VAL A 78 -0.14 -11.50 -6.04
C VAL A 78 1.24 -11.70 -6.64
N LEU A 79 1.90 -10.61 -7.01
CA LEU A 79 3.26 -10.61 -7.52
C LEU A 79 4.17 -9.98 -6.46
N VAL A 80 5.01 -10.79 -5.85
CA VAL A 80 6.03 -10.33 -4.92
C VAL A 80 7.34 -10.17 -5.69
N ILE A 81 7.90 -8.97 -5.69
CA ILE A 81 9.14 -8.68 -6.38
C ILE A 81 10.27 -8.57 -5.36
N ASP A 82 11.11 -9.60 -5.32
CA ASP A 82 12.27 -9.66 -4.47
C ASP A 82 13.39 -8.75 -5.00
N ASP A 83 13.66 -7.67 -4.26
CA ASP A 83 14.75 -6.75 -4.55
C ASP A 83 16.03 -7.15 -3.81
N HIS A 84 16.67 -8.22 -4.27
CA HIS A 84 17.97 -8.67 -3.76
C HIS A 84 17.96 -8.93 -2.25
N SER A 85 16.91 -9.56 -1.70
CA SER A 85 16.90 -9.99 -0.30
C SER A 85 18.06 -10.93 0.01
N THR A 86 18.64 -10.79 1.19
CA THR A 86 19.74 -11.59 1.72
C THR A 86 19.31 -12.47 2.90
N ASP A 87 18.06 -12.34 3.32
CA ASP A 87 17.37 -13.10 4.36
C ASP A 87 16.45 -14.18 3.78
N ASN A 88 15.51 -14.71 4.58
CA ASN A 88 14.59 -15.77 4.17
C ASN A 88 13.37 -15.27 3.39
N THR A 89 13.27 -13.99 3.04
CA THR A 89 12.09 -13.39 2.35
C THR A 89 11.68 -14.22 1.13
N ALA A 90 12.58 -14.46 0.19
CA ALA A 90 12.29 -15.19 -1.05
C ALA A 90 11.82 -16.63 -0.78
N ALA A 91 12.46 -17.34 0.15
CA ALA A 91 12.08 -18.70 0.53
C ALA A 91 10.66 -18.76 1.14
N MET A 92 10.32 -17.77 1.96
CA MET A 92 8.97 -17.65 2.53
C MET A 92 7.91 -17.41 1.45
N VAL A 93 8.16 -16.52 0.50
CA VAL A 93 7.23 -16.28 -0.62
C VAL A 93 7.03 -17.53 -1.46
N LEU A 94 8.10 -18.30 -1.76
CA LEU A 94 8.03 -19.54 -2.51
C LEU A 94 7.13 -20.59 -1.83
N SER A 95 7.02 -20.59 -0.51
CA SER A 95 6.11 -21.50 0.20
C SER A 95 4.62 -21.24 -0.08
N TYR A 96 4.26 -20.06 -0.61
CA TYR A 96 2.91 -19.67 -1.01
C TYR A 96 2.63 -19.81 -2.52
N GLN A 97 3.59 -20.24 -3.31
CA GLN A 97 3.53 -20.20 -4.79
C GLN A 97 2.34 -20.97 -5.40
N SER A 98 1.74 -21.91 -4.69
CA SER A 98 0.55 -22.66 -5.12
C SER A 98 -0.78 -21.91 -4.90
N GLN A 99 -0.75 -20.69 -4.35
CA GLN A 99 -1.93 -19.96 -3.85
C GLN A 99 -2.20 -18.64 -4.57
N ASN A 100 -1.98 -18.55 -5.89
CA ASN A 100 -2.06 -17.31 -6.68
C ASN A 100 -0.96 -16.28 -6.34
N ILE A 101 0.11 -16.70 -5.68
CA ILE A 101 1.26 -15.88 -5.34
C ILE A 101 2.44 -16.29 -6.20
N GLN A 102 3.08 -15.33 -6.83
CA GLN A 102 4.26 -15.52 -7.66
C GLN A 102 5.42 -14.68 -7.14
N LEU A 103 6.59 -15.30 -6.97
CA LEU A 103 7.83 -14.59 -6.72
C LEU A 103 8.48 -14.18 -8.05
N ILE A 104 8.85 -12.93 -8.16
CA ILE A 104 9.65 -12.37 -9.26
C ILE A 104 10.95 -11.87 -8.65
N THR A 105 12.07 -12.37 -9.12
CA THR A 105 13.38 -11.97 -8.62
C THR A 105 13.95 -10.84 -9.48
N LEU A 106 14.14 -9.66 -8.92
CA LEU A 106 14.59 -8.46 -9.65
C LEU A 106 15.95 -8.67 -10.35
N LYS A 107 16.85 -9.46 -9.75
CA LYS A 107 18.16 -9.79 -10.32
C LYS A 107 18.11 -10.47 -11.69
N ASP A 108 16.99 -11.12 -12.02
CA ASP A 108 16.83 -11.83 -13.30
C ASP A 108 16.51 -10.85 -14.44
N PHE A 109 16.13 -9.64 -14.12
CA PHE A 109 15.72 -8.59 -15.07
C PHE A 109 16.73 -7.44 -15.19
N VAL A 110 17.56 -7.22 -14.15
CA VAL A 110 18.43 -6.05 -14.11
C VAL A 110 19.77 -6.34 -13.42
N ALA A 111 20.87 -5.97 -14.09
CA ALA A 111 22.20 -6.01 -13.48
C ALA A 111 22.34 -4.95 -12.37
N LYS A 112 22.96 -5.32 -11.25
CA LYS A 112 23.02 -4.57 -9.98
C LYS A 112 23.52 -3.12 -10.05
N ASN A 113 24.15 -2.70 -11.14
CA ASN A 113 24.89 -1.43 -11.21
C ASN A 113 24.19 -0.30 -12.02
N ASN A 114 22.94 -0.48 -12.48
CA ASN A 114 22.29 0.46 -13.42
C ASN A 114 20.94 1.02 -12.93
N ILE A 115 20.66 1.03 -11.61
CA ILE A 115 19.33 1.43 -11.14
C ILE A 115 19.41 2.60 -10.16
N ASN A 116 18.72 3.70 -10.47
CA ASN A 116 18.57 4.86 -9.58
C ASN A 116 17.54 4.63 -8.46
N SER A 117 16.60 3.70 -8.61
CA SER A 117 15.56 3.36 -7.63
C SER A 117 15.07 1.93 -7.85
N TYR A 118 15.48 1.04 -6.98
CA TYR A 118 15.11 -0.38 -7.04
C TYR A 118 13.61 -0.61 -6.86
N LYS A 119 12.96 0.07 -5.90
CA LYS A 119 11.51 -0.04 -5.66
C LYS A 119 10.70 0.35 -6.91
N LYS A 120 11.07 1.45 -7.59
CA LYS A 120 10.42 1.86 -8.83
C LYS A 120 10.58 0.81 -9.94
N LYS A 121 11.79 0.25 -10.09
CA LYS A 121 12.07 -0.79 -11.10
C LYS A 121 11.33 -2.10 -10.79
N ALA A 122 11.23 -2.47 -9.53
CA ALA A 122 10.44 -3.62 -9.09
C ALA A 122 8.96 -3.48 -9.50
N ILE A 123 8.36 -2.32 -9.23
CA ILE A 123 6.97 -2.04 -9.64
C ILE A 123 6.81 -2.06 -11.16
N GLU A 124 7.74 -1.47 -11.92
CA GLU A 124 7.72 -1.48 -13.39
C GLU A 124 7.71 -2.92 -13.95
N ILE A 125 8.57 -3.78 -13.42
CA ILE A 125 8.63 -5.19 -13.82
C ILE A 125 7.34 -5.92 -13.42
N ALA A 126 6.84 -5.67 -12.21
CA ALA A 126 5.58 -6.27 -11.76
C ALA A 126 4.41 -5.89 -12.66
N ILE A 127 4.32 -4.64 -13.10
CA ILE A 127 3.30 -4.18 -14.05
C ILE A 127 3.41 -4.95 -15.37
N GLN A 128 4.61 -5.15 -15.89
CA GLN A 128 4.83 -5.91 -17.14
C GLN A 128 4.44 -7.39 -17.04
N GLN A 129 4.50 -7.96 -15.84
CA GLN A 129 4.12 -9.35 -15.55
C GLN A 129 2.67 -9.48 -15.06
N SER A 130 1.98 -8.38 -14.86
CA SER A 130 0.61 -8.38 -14.36
C SER A 130 -0.40 -8.73 -15.45
N THR A 131 -1.46 -9.45 -15.08
CA THR A 131 -2.55 -9.85 -15.97
C THR A 131 -3.89 -9.23 -15.58
N GLY A 132 -3.91 -8.48 -14.47
CA GLY A 132 -5.12 -7.81 -13.96
C GLY A 132 -5.46 -6.54 -14.74
N ASP A 133 -6.74 -6.19 -14.72
CA ASP A 133 -7.24 -4.92 -15.27
C ASP A 133 -6.90 -3.74 -14.33
N LEU A 134 -6.72 -4.04 -13.04
CA LEU A 134 -6.38 -3.07 -11.99
C LEU A 134 -5.11 -3.54 -11.26
N MET A 135 -4.11 -2.65 -11.19
CA MET A 135 -2.89 -2.85 -10.42
C MET A 135 -3.06 -2.18 -9.06
N VAL A 136 -2.80 -2.95 -8.00
CA VAL A 136 -2.86 -2.47 -6.61
C VAL A 136 -1.50 -2.70 -5.97
N THR A 137 -0.89 -1.66 -5.42
CA THR A 137 0.40 -1.77 -4.74
C THR A 137 0.21 -1.75 -3.23
N THR A 138 0.97 -2.56 -2.52
CA THR A 138 1.11 -2.51 -1.06
C THR A 138 2.54 -2.83 -0.67
N ASP A 139 2.98 -2.39 0.50
CA ASP A 139 4.29 -2.74 1.03
C ASP A 139 4.26 -4.12 1.71
N ALA A 140 5.41 -4.76 1.82
CA ALA A 140 5.54 -6.12 2.33
C ALA A 140 5.33 -6.24 3.85
N ASP A 141 5.34 -5.13 4.57
CA ASP A 141 5.06 -4.99 6.01
C ASP A 141 3.60 -4.62 6.33
N CYS A 142 2.76 -4.47 5.30
CA CYS A 142 1.35 -4.11 5.46
C CYS A 142 0.47 -5.34 5.68
N ILE A 143 -0.54 -5.19 6.56
CA ILE A 143 -1.62 -6.17 6.77
C ILE A 143 -2.91 -5.55 6.26
N VAL A 144 -3.60 -6.22 5.34
CA VAL A 144 -4.80 -5.70 4.71
C VAL A 144 -6.07 -6.33 5.27
N PRO A 145 -7.18 -5.57 5.43
CA PRO A 145 -8.46 -6.13 5.87
C PRO A 145 -9.01 -7.16 4.88
N ALA A 146 -9.81 -8.13 5.35
CA ALA A 146 -10.35 -9.21 4.52
C ALA A 146 -11.21 -8.73 3.33
N ASN A 147 -11.83 -7.56 3.42
CA ASN A 147 -12.65 -6.96 2.36
C ASN A 147 -11.89 -5.92 1.50
N TRP A 148 -10.57 -5.81 1.64
CA TRP A 148 -9.77 -4.78 0.97
C TRP A 148 -9.90 -4.80 -0.55
N LEU A 149 -9.63 -5.94 -1.19
CA LEU A 149 -9.74 -6.08 -2.64
C LEU A 149 -11.18 -5.90 -3.13
N GLN A 150 -12.15 -6.38 -2.36
CA GLN A 150 -13.56 -6.22 -2.69
C GLN A 150 -13.98 -4.75 -2.67
N THR A 151 -13.53 -3.99 -1.69
CA THR A 151 -13.82 -2.55 -1.58
C THR A 151 -13.19 -1.78 -2.75
N ILE A 152 -11.93 -2.08 -3.08
CA ILE A 152 -11.24 -1.45 -4.21
C ILE A 152 -11.96 -1.76 -5.52
N ALA A 153 -12.33 -3.03 -5.76
CA ALA A 153 -13.00 -3.43 -6.97
C ALA A 153 -14.39 -2.78 -7.11
N ALA A 154 -15.15 -2.70 -6.01
CA ALA A 154 -16.46 -2.05 -6.00
C ALA A 154 -16.34 -0.55 -6.32
N PHE A 155 -15.39 0.14 -5.70
CA PHE A 155 -15.13 1.55 -5.99
C PHE A 155 -14.70 1.77 -7.44
N TYR A 156 -13.78 0.92 -7.94
CA TYR A 156 -13.33 0.99 -9.32
C TYR A 156 -14.47 0.75 -10.32
N GLN A 157 -15.33 -0.23 -10.07
CA GLN A 157 -16.47 -0.54 -10.95
C GLN A 157 -17.49 0.60 -10.99
N GLU A 158 -17.76 1.24 -9.85
CA GLU A 158 -18.73 2.33 -9.74
C GLU A 158 -18.20 3.65 -10.33
N ARG A 159 -16.95 4.01 -10.01
CA ARG A 159 -16.41 5.35 -10.29
C ARG A 159 -15.48 5.41 -11.49
N LYS A 160 -14.92 4.27 -11.92
CA LYS A 160 -13.93 4.19 -13.00
C LYS A 160 -12.78 5.20 -12.88
N PRO A 161 -12.18 5.39 -11.69
CA PRO A 161 -11.10 6.35 -11.51
C PRO A 161 -9.82 5.86 -12.20
N SER A 162 -8.98 6.80 -12.63
CA SER A 162 -7.64 6.50 -13.17
C SER A 162 -6.62 6.18 -12.06
N LEU A 163 -6.86 6.65 -10.83
CA LEU A 163 -6.01 6.43 -9.65
C LEU A 163 -6.89 6.34 -8.41
N ILE A 164 -6.58 5.38 -7.55
CA ILE A 164 -7.17 5.22 -6.22
C ILE A 164 -6.05 5.36 -5.20
N VAL A 165 -6.18 6.31 -4.28
CA VAL A 165 -5.29 6.48 -3.13
C VAL A 165 -6.07 6.10 -1.88
N MET A 166 -5.48 5.24 -1.05
CA MET A 166 -6.09 4.78 0.18
C MET A 166 -5.24 5.17 1.39
N PRO A 167 -5.87 5.49 2.52
CA PRO A 167 -5.14 5.77 3.75
C PRO A 167 -4.42 4.50 4.25
N VAL A 168 -3.25 4.69 4.82
CA VAL A 168 -2.53 3.69 5.60
C VAL A 168 -2.64 4.06 7.07
N ALA A 169 -2.90 3.11 7.93
CA ALA A 169 -2.90 3.32 9.38
C ALA A 169 -1.70 2.58 9.99
N ILE A 170 -0.96 3.26 10.85
CA ILE A 170 0.08 2.61 11.64
C ILE A 170 -0.59 1.84 12.76
N ASN A 171 -0.27 0.55 12.86
CA ASN A 171 -0.65 -0.25 14.02
C ASN A 171 0.29 0.11 15.18
N TYR A 172 -0.26 0.68 16.26
CA TYR A 172 0.52 1.16 17.39
C TYR A 172 0.10 0.48 18.70
N SER A 173 1.08 0.25 19.55
CA SER A 173 0.83 -0.09 20.95
C SER A 173 0.62 1.22 21.77
N ASN A 174 0.31 1.09 23.06
CA ASN A 174 0.12 2.26 23.93
C ASN A 174 1.45 2.97 24.33
N GLN A 175 2.52 2.84 23.53
CA GLN A 175 3.77 3.55 23.76
C GLN A 175 3.70 4.96 23.17
N PHE A 176 4.18 5.94 23.93
CA PHE A 176 4.09 7.38 23.55
C PHE A 176 4.66 7.69 22.16
N ILE A 177 5.80 7.09 21.81
CA ILE A 177 6.46 7.30 20.51
C ILE A 177 5.61 6.73 19.36
N GLU A 178 5.00 5.55 19.55
CA GLU A 178 4.17 4.91 18.53
C GLU A 178 2.85 5.67 18.31
N ILE A 179 2.24 6.18 19.40
CA ILE A 179 1.08 7.07 19.30
C ILE A 179 1.43 8.35 18.53
N PHE A 180 2.60 8.93 18.80
CA PHE A 180 3.04 10.13 18.09
C PHE A 180 3.26 9.87 16.61
N GLN A 181 3.88 8.74 16.25
CA GLN A 181 4.07 8.31 14.86
C GLN A 181 2.72 8.07 14.16
N ALA A 182 1.75 7.45 14.85
CA ALA A 182 0.42 7.22 14.30
C ALA A 182 -0.40 8.50 14.09
N LEU A 183 -0.07 9.59 14.78
CA LEU A 183 -0.70 10.90 14.60
C LEU A 183 -0.08 11.71 13.45
N ASP A 184 1.16 11.38 13.05
CA ASP A 184 1.90 12.08 11.99
C ASP A 184 1.60 11.51 10.59
N PHE A 185 0.91 10.37 10.53
CA PHE A 185 0.47 9.66 9.34
C PHE A 185 -1.00 9.91 9.04
#